data_1b7f7301a3d54370eb08952f4461be69
#
_entry.id   1b7f7301a3d54370eb08952f4461be69
#
_cell.length_a   1.000
_cell.length_b   1.000
_cell.length_c   1.000
_cell.angle_alpha   90.00
_cell.angle_beta   90.00
_cell.angle_gamma   90.00
#
_symmetry.space_group_name_H-M   'P 1'
#
loop_
_entity.id
_entity.type
_entity.pdbx_description
1 polymer ?
#
loop_
_entity_poly.entity_id
_entity_poly.type
_entity_poly.pdbx_seq_one_letter_code
_entity_poly.pdbx_strand_id
1 'polypeptide(L)'
;ALALAIRQVSRQQRHLVVVAESARQLQLLSDEIRFFLSDNDNDVCILPGWECLPYDHYSPHPEITSERLKTLTRLTSGQPFIVLLTLDQLIYRIPPTHYISGCSFNLSRGARVNLTTFRDRLADSGYLSVSRVLTQGEFAVRGGLIDVFPMGHEWPFRLDLFGDQLENIRYFDPLTQKSTQLTV
;
A
#
# COMPACT_ATOMS: atom_id res chain seq x y z
N ALA A 1 25.52 -15.30 -3.09
CA ALA A 1 25.80 -15.83 -1.74
C ALA A 1 24.88 -15.23 -0.68
N LEU A 2 24.76 -13.92 -0.62
CA LEU A 2 23.91 -13.22 0.38
C LEU A 2 22.42 -13.59 0.23
N ALA A 3 21.86 -13.57 -0.97
CA ALA A 3 20.46 -13.89 -1.24
C ALA A 3 20.09 -15.33 -0.80
N LEU A 4 21.00 -16.29 -0.96
CA LEU A 4 20.82 -17.66 -0.45
C LEU A 4 20.79 -17.72 1.08
N ALA A 5 21.64 -16.96 1.76
CA ALA A 5 21.64 -16.88 3.21
C ALA A 5 20.33 -16.24 3.72
N ILE A 6 19.86 -15.19 3.07
CA ILE A 6 18.57 -14.54 3.35
C ILE A 6 17.42 -15.52 3.19
N ARG A 7 17.39 -16.30 2.10
CA ARG A 7 16.39 -17.37 1.89
C ARG A 7 16.40 -18.40 3.03
N GLN A 8 17.57 -18.80 3.50
CA GLN A 8 17.69 -19.79 4.58
C GLN A 8 17.15 -19.23 5.91
N VAL A 9 17.38 -17.96 6.21
CA VAL A 9 16.84 -17.30 7.40
C VAL A 9 15.33 -17.07 7.29
N SER A 10 14.83 -16.67 6.13
CA SER A 10 13.40 -16.49 5.87
C SER A 10 12.59 -17.77 6.10
N ARG A 11 13.13 -18.94 5.74
CA ARG A 11 12.49 -20.24 6.01
C ARG A 11 12.28 -20.55 7.50
N GLN A 12 12.94 -19.83 8.39
CA GLN A 12 12.76 -19.96 9.85
C GLN A 12 11.55 -19.16 10.38
N GLN A 13 10.70 -18.64 9.49
CA GLN A 13 9.51 -17.83 9.83
C GLN A 13 9.84 -16.61 10.70
N ARG A 14 10.92 -15.94 10.41
CA ARG A 14 11.34 -14.70 11.09
C ARG A 14 11.21 -13.51 10.16
N HIS A 15 10.91 -12.36 10.75
CA HIS A 15 11.06 -11.09 10.04
C HIS A 15 12.55 -10.82 9.82
N LEU A 16 12.91 -10.39 8.61
CA LEU A 16 14.28 -10.06 8.26
C LEU A 16 14.36 -8.64 7.74
N VAL A 17 15.26 -7.87 8.32
CA VAL A 17 15.58 -6.52 7.85
C VAL A 17 16.91 -6.58 7.14
N VAL A 18 16.92 -6.19 5.87
CA VAL A 18 18.13 -6.13 5.03
C VAL A 18 18.44 -4.67 4.74
N VAL A 19 19.60 -4.23 5.18
CA VAL A 19 20.05 -2.85 5.01
C VAL A 19 21.07 -2.79 3.88
N ALA A 20 20.76 -2.00 2.87
CA ALA A 20 21.64 -1.74 1.73
C ALA A 20 22.35 -0.39 1.90
N GLU A 21 23.54 -0.28 1.34
CA GLU A 21 24.34 0.95 1.34
C GLU A 21 23.75 2.03 0.42
N SER A 22 23.09 1.61 -0.66
CA SER A 22 22.52 2.51 -1.65
C SER A 22 21.24 1.94 -2.28
N ALA A 23 20.42 2.83 -2.86
CA ALA A 23 19.20 2.44 -3.58
C ALA A 23 19.48 1.47 -4.75
N ARG A 24 20.64 1.65 -5.44
CA ARG A 24 21.06 0.73 -6.50
C ARG A 24 21.34 -0.67 -5.96
N GLN A 25 22.07 -0.77 -4.86
CA GLN A 25 22.35 -2.05 -4.21
C GLN A 25 21.06 -2.72 -3.70
N LEU A 26 20.16 -1.91 -3.14
CA LEU A 26 18.88 -2.37 -2.66
C LEU A 26 18.05 -3.02 -3.79
N GLN A 27 18.00 -2.41 -4.97
CA GLN A 27 17.29 -2.96 -6.12
C GLN A 27 17.91 -4.29 -6.58
N LEU A 28 19.23 -4.34 -6.72
CA LEU A 28 19.93 -5.58 -7.10
C LEU A 28 19.67 -6.71 -6.10
N LEU A 29 19.73 -6.41 -4.80
CA LEU A 29 19.43 -7.40 -3.77
C LEU A 29 17.97 -7.85 -3.80
N SER A 30 17.03 -6.94 -4.06
CA SER A 30 15.62 -7.28 -4.22
C SER A 30 15.41 -8.28 -5.36
N ASP A 31 15.99 -8.01 -6.52
CA ASP A 31 15.87 -8.87 -7.69
C ASP A 31 16.50 -10.25 -7.46
N GLU A 32 17.69 -10.29 -6.85
CA GLU A 32 18.36 -11.53 -6.48
C GLU A 32 17.53 -12.35 -5.46
N ILE A 33 16.99 -11.72 -4.43
CA ILE A 33 16.22 -12.38 -3.40
C ILE A 33 14.92 -12.94 -4.00
N ARG A 34 14.21 -12.15 -4.80
CA ARG A 34 12.98 -12.58 -5.49
C ARG A 34 13.24 -13.76 -6.41
N PHE A 35 14.34 -13.74 -7.16
CA PHE A 35 14.76 -14.87 -8.02
C PHE A 35 14.91 -16.18 -7.22
N PHE A 36 15.49 -16.12 -6.02
CA PHE A 36 15.69 -17.32 -5.19
C PHE A 36 14.46 -17.73 -4.37
N LEU A 37 13.52 -16.83 -4.11
CA LEU A 37 12.29 -17.15 -3.36
C LEU A 37 11.21 -17.79 -4.23
N SER A 38 11.23 -17.58 -5.54
CA SER A 38 10.45 -18.14 -6.67
C SER A 38 8.95 -18.41 -6.49
N ASP A 39 8.39 -18.49 -5.29
CA ASP A 39 6.98 -18.85 -5.07
C ASP A 39 6.14 -17.82 -4.31
N ASN A 40 6.76 -16.81 -3.68
CA ASN A 40 6.05 -15.79 -2.88
C ASN A 40 6.69 -14.40 -3.02
N ASP A 41 6.43 -13.73 -4.13
CA ASP A 41 6.87 -12.35 -4.37
C ASP A 41 6.41 -11.38 -3.28
N ASN A 42 5.33 -11.71 -2.58
CA ASN A 42 4.75 -10.92 -1.50
C ASN A 42 5.56 -10.90 -0.20
N ASP A 43 6.57 -11.77 -0.07
CA ASP A 43 7.38 -11.85 1.14
C ASP A 43 8.53 -10.83 1.16
N VAL A 44 8.80 -10.16 0.04
CA VAL A 44 9.86 -9.15 -0.09
C VAL A 44 9.24 -7.77 -0.26
N CYS A 45 9.44 -6.92 0.72
CA CYS A 45 8.96 -5.54 0.72
C CYS A 45 10.15 -4.57 0.68
N ILE A 46 10.02 -3.50 -0.08
CA ILE A 46 10.98 -2.40 -0.08
C ILE A 46 10.38 -1.24 0.71
N LEU A 47 11.15 -0.64 1.62
CA LEU A 47 10.83 0.64 2.22
C LEU A 47 11.62 1.72 1.48
N PRO A 48 11.02 2.38 0.47
CA PRO A 48 11.75 3.36 -0.34
C PRO A 48 12.10 4.61 0.46
N GLY A 49 13.15 5.31 0.03
CA GLY A 49 13.49 6.64 0.53
C GLY A 49 12.44 7.68 0.15
N TRP A 50 12.41 8.80 0.86
CA TRP A 50 11.44 9.86 0.59
C TRP A 50 11.72 10.66 -0.69
N GLU A 51 12.94 10.59 -1.25
CA GLU A 51 13.42 11.37 -2.41
C GLU A 51 13.32 12.90 -2.25
N CYS A 52 12.95 13.35 -1.06
CA CYS A 52 12.95 14.75 -0.65
C CYS A 52 13.56 14.88 0.74
N LEU A 53 14.16 16.03 1.02
CA LEU A 53 14.68 16.33 2.33
C LEU A 53 13.61 16.93 3.24
N PRO A 54 13.75 16.80 4.57
CA PRO A 54 12.92 17.55 5.49
C PRO A 54 13.04 19.06 5.19
N TYR A 55 11.91 19.75 5.13
CA TYR A 55 11.78 21.18 4.80
C TYR A 55 11.94 21.55 3.32
N ASP A 56 12.00 20.58 2.40
CA ASP A 56 11.85 20.88 0.98
C ASP A 56 10.47 21.46 0.68
N HIS A 57 10.40 22.29 -0.35
CA HIS A 57 9.14 22.89 -0.79
C HIS A 57 8.21 21.89 -1.52
N TYR A 58 8.70 20.68 -1.74
CA TYR A 58 7.99 19.62 -2.45
C TYR A 58 7.60 18.51 -1.49
N SER A 59 6.37 18.02 -1.63
CA SER A 59 5.94 16.80 -0.96
C SER A 59 6.46 15.57 -1.70
N PRO A 60 6.68 14.43 -1.00
CA PRO A 60 7.03 13.17 -1.65
C PRO A 60 6.01 12.78 -2.70
N HIS A 61 6.46 12.12 -3.76
CA HIS A 61 5.55 11.62 -4.79
C HIS A 61 4.53 10.64 -4.18
N PRO A 62 3.25 10.69 -4.58
CA PRO A 62 2.20 9.81 -4.03
C PRO A 62 2.55 8.32 -4.11
N GLU A 63 3.23 7.88 -5.18
CA GLU A 63 3.69 6.50 -5.35
C GLU A 63 4.66 6.08 -4.25
N ILE A 64 5.62 6.94 -3.87
CA ILE A 64 6.58 6.66 -2.79
C ILE A 64 5.84 6.52 -1.46
N THR A 65 4.92 7.43 -1.18
CA THR A 65 4.09 7.37 0.03
C THR A 65 3.27 6.09 0.05
N SER A 66 2.71 5.70 -1.08
CA SER A 66 1.93 4.49 -1.28
C SER A 66 2.75 3.22 -1.01
N GLU A 67 3.93 3.08 -1.61
CA GLU A 67 4.82 1.93 -1.39
C GLU A 67 5.32 1.85 0.06
N ARG A 68 5.59 3.00 0.69
CA ARG A 68 5.93 3.05 2.11
C ARG A 68 4.76 2.55 2.98
N LEU A 69 3.55 3.03 2.73
CA LEU A 69 2.36 2.61 3.48
C LEU A 69 2.06 1.11 3.27
N LYS A 70 2.22 0.59 2.05
CA LYS A 70 2.11 -0.84 1.75
C LYS A 70 3.08 -1.67 2.61
N THR A 71 4.34 -1.27 2.65
CA THR A 71 5.37 -1.93 3.46
C THR A 71 5.06 -1.82 4.96
N LEU A 72 4.67 -0.65 5.45
CA LEU A 72 4.33 -0.43 6.86
C LEU A 72 3.09 -1.24 7.27
N THR A 73 2.08 -1.33 6.41
CA THR A 73 0.88 -2.17 6.65
C THR A 73 1.28 -3.64 6.72
N ARG A 74 2.19 -4.10 5.86
CA ARG A 74 2.71 -5.47 5.92
C ARG A 74 3.43 -5.76 7.24
N LEU A 75 4.17 -4.77 7.78
CA LEU A 75 4.80 -4.87 9.09
C LEU A 75 3.79 -5.13 10.23
N THR A 76 2.55 -4.65 10.10
CA THR A 76 1.52 -4.85 11.12
C THR A 76 0.78 -6.18 10.99
N SER A 77 0.97 -6.93 9.90
CA SER A 77 0.23 -8.16 9.63
C SER A 77 0.65 -9.37 10.48
N GLY A 78 1.80 -9.29 11.16
CA GLY A 78 2.37 -10.38 11.95
C GLY A 78 2.90 -11.58 11.13
N GLN A 79 2.76 -11.55 9.81
CA GLN A 79 3.29 -12.59 8.93
C GLN A 79 4.78 -12.36 8.66
N PRO A 80 5.61 -13.41 8.63
CA PRO A 80 7.03 -13.29 8.29
C PRO A 80 7.23 -12.63 6.92
N PHE A 81 8.21 -11.74 6.83
CA PHE A 81 8.56 -11.08 5.56
C PHE A 81 10.01 -10.56 5.62
N ILE A 82 10.52 -10.18 4.46
CA ILE A 82 11.82 -9.56 4.27
C ILE A 82 11.57 -8.10 3.91
N VAL A 83 12.09 -7.17 4.71
CA VAL A 83 12.09 -5.76 4.37
C VAL A 83 13.47 -5.31 3.96
N LEU A 84 13.57 -4.67 2.80
CA LEU A 84 14.80 -4.05 2.31
C LEU A 84 14.68 -2.53 2.44
N LEU A 85 15.72 -1.91 2.95
CA LEU A 85 15.80 -0.46 3.08
C LEU A 85 17.25 0.00 3.02
N THR A 86 17.46 1.28 2.82
CA THR A 86 18.79 1.89 2.88
C THR A 86 19.09 2.40 4.29
N LEU A 87 20.37 2.59 4.61
CA LEU A 87 20.82 2.97 5.95
C LEU A 87 20.17 4.27 6.45
N ASP A 88 19.99 5.24 5.56
CA ASP A 88 19.33 6.52 5.86
C ASP A 88 17.87 6.32 6.32
N GLN A 89 17.16 5.30 5.80
CA GLN A 89 15.78 5.03 6.17
C GLN A 89 15.63 4.45 7.59
N LEU A 90 16.66 3.85 8.16
CA LEU A 90 16.64 3.36 9.55
C LEU A 90 16.52 4.47 10.59
N ILE A 91 17.02 5.67 10.28
CA ILE A 91 16.99 6.78 11.21
C ILE A 91 15.69 7.60 11.16
N TYR A 92 14.86 7.40 10.14
CA TYR A 92 13.56 8.06 10.07
C TYR A 92 12.54 7.43 11.01
N ARG A 93 11.80 8.28 11.69
CA ARG A 93 10.66 7.82 12.50
C ARG A 93 9.54 7.34 11.59
N ILE A 94 8.97 6.20 11.96
CA ILE A 94 7.79 5.64 11.30
C ILE A 94 6.56 5.82 12.21
N PRO A 95 5.35 5.90 11.65
CA PRO A 95 4.13 5.94 12.44
C PRO A 95 3.99 4.68 13.32
N PRO A 96 3.41 4.79 14.52
CA PRO A 96 3.17 3.63 15.36
C PRO A 96 2.13 2.70 14.74
N THR A 97 2.22 1.41 15.07
CA THR A 97 1.39 0.36 14.47
C THR A 97 -0.12 0.61 14.63
N HIS A 98 -0.55 1.13 15.79
CA HIS A 98 -1.96 1.44 16.02
C HIS A 98 -2.49 2.54 15.09
N TYR A 99 -1.64 3.49 14.68
CA TYR A 99 -2.03 4.52 13.72
C TYR A 99 -2.23 3.93 12.32
N ILE A 100 -1.27 3.10 11.85
CA ILE A 100 -1.38 2.41 10.56
C ILE A 100 -2.64 1.54 10.51
N SER A 101 -2.88 0.74 11.57
CA SER A 101 -4.07 -0.12 11.66
C SER A 101 -5.38 0.69 11.71
N GLY A 102 -5.38 1.85 12.39
CA GLY A 102 -6.55 2.72 12.52
C GLY A 102 -6.94 3.41 11.20
N CYS A 103 -5.97 3.63 10.30
CA CYS A 103 -6.20 4.19 8.97
C CYS A 103 -6.50 3.12 7.90
N SER A 104 -6.54 1.85 8.26
CA SER A 104 -6.87 0.76 7.34
C SER A 104 -8.38 0.51 7.29
N PHE A 105 -8.88 0.16 6.10
CA PHE A 105 -10.29 -0.17 5.88
C PHE A 105 -10.40 -1.61 5.40
N ASN A 106 -11.19 -2.42 6.11
CA ASN A 106 -11.55 -3.75 5.67
C ASN A 106 -13.01 -3.73 5.21
N LEU A 107 -13.20 -3.87 3.90
CA LEU A 107 -14.52 -3.90 3.28
C LEU A 107 -14.75 -5.28 2.68
N SER A 108 -15.94 -5.81 2.88
CA SER A 108 -16.37 -7.05 2.26
C SER A 108 -17.77 -6.88 1.67
N ARG A 109 -18.06 -7.66 0.65
CA ARG A 109 -19.39 -7.68 0.05
C ARG A 109 -20.44 -8.01 1.10
N GLY A 110 -21.54 -7.25 1.12
CA GLY A 110 -22.61 -7.37 2.11
C GLY A 110 -22.39 -6.52 3.37
N ALA A 111 -21.20 -5.91 3.56
CA ALA A 111 -20.96 -5.02 4.69
C ALA A 111 -21.86 -3.78 4.63
N ARG A 112 -22.24 -3.27 5.79
CA ARG A 112 -22.91 -1.97 5.89
C ARG A 112 -21.90 -0.84 5.94
N VAL A 113 -22.05 0.09 5.01
CA VAL A 113 -21.16 1.26 4.86
C VAL A 113 -22.02 2.51 4.87
N ASN A 114 -21.94 3.26 5.96
CA ASN A 114 -22.52 4.60 5.97
C ASN A 114 -21.66 5.53 5.11
N LEU A 115 -22.23 5.99 4.00
CA LEU A 115 -21.54 6.79 2.98
C LEU A 115 -20.89 8.05 3.55
N THR A 116 -21.61 8.77 4.40
CA THR A 116 -21.12 10.02 5.01
C THR A 116 -19.92 9.74 5.91
N THR A 117 -20.07 8.81 6.84
CA THR A 117 -18.99 8.44 7.77
C THR A 117 -17.77 7.89 7.03
N PHE A 118 -17.99 7.11 5.96
CA PHE A 118 -16.89 6.55 5.17
C PHE A 118 -16.14 7.63 4.41
N ARG A 119 -16.86 8.57 3.80
CA ARG A 119 -16.28 9.74 3.14
C ARG A 119 -15.44 10.59 4.11
N ASP A 120 -15.99 10.88 5.30
CA ASP A 120 -15.31 11.69 6.30
C ASP A 120 -14.03 10.99 6.80
N ARG A 121 -14.08 9.68 7.03
CA ARG A 121 -12.91 8.89 7.38
C ARG A 121 -11.83 8.88 6.28
N LEU A 122 -12.21 8.82 5.01
CA LEU A 122 -11.25 8.94 3.90
C LEU A 122 -10.58 10.31 3.91
N ALA A 123 -11.35 11.38 4.08
CA ALA A 123 -10.82 12.75 4.17
C ALA A 123 -9.89 12.93 5.38
N ASP A 124 -10.28 12.42 6.56
CA ASP A 124 -9.45 12.44 7.78
C ASP A 124 -8.17 11.62 7.64
N SER A 125 -8.20 10.59 6.80
CA SER A 125 -7.01 9.77 6.45
C SER A 125 -6.14 10.42 5.36
N GLY A 126 -6.46 11.64 4.92
CA GLY A 126 -5.68 12.40 3.95
C GLY A 126 -6.01 12.13 2.49
N TYR A 127 -7.09 11.40 2.19
CA TYR A 127 -7.54 11.21 0.82
C TYR A 127 -8.18 12.48 0.26
N LEU A 128 -7.89 12.78 -1.00
CA LEU A 128 -8.43 13.92 -1.71
C LEU A 128 -9.76 13.57 -2.38
N SER A 129 -10.80 14.36 -2.09
CA SER A 129 -12.08 14.24 -2.79
C SER A 129 -11.99 14.91 -4.15
N VAL A 130 -12.18 14.12 -5.21
CA VAL A 130 -12.06 14.56 -6.62
C VAL A 130 -13.33 14.21 -7.42
N SER A 131 -13.49 14.84 -8.57
CA SER A 131 -14.56 14.48 -9.50
C SER A 131 -14.27 13.19 -10.28
N ARG A 132 -12.99 12.85 -10.46
CA ARG A 132 -12.52 11.69 -11.19
C ARG A 132 -11.24 11.17 -10.54
N VAL A 133 -11.25 9.93 -10.12
CA VAL A 133 -10.10 9.26 -9.48
C VAL A 133 -9.11 8.84 -10.55
N LEU A 134 -7.86 9.32 -10.44
CA LEU A 134 -6.77 9.04 -11.37
C LEU A 134 -5.54 8.47 -10.66
N THR A 135 -5.25 8.93 -9.44
CA THR A 135 -4.04 8.58 -8.69
C THR A 135 -4.35 8.07 -7.30
N GLN A 136 -3.37 7.39 -6.70
CA GLN A 136 -3.46 6.89 -5.33
C GLN A 136 -3.72 8.03 -4.34
N GLY A 137 -4.55 7.76 -3.31
CA GLY A 137 -4.96 8.78 -2.33
C GLY A 137 -6.14 9.65 -2.78
N GLU A 138 -6.79 9.31 -3.89
CA GLU A 138 -7.99 10.01 -4.36
C GLU A 138 -9.24 9.17 -4.15
N PHE A 139 -10.37 9.85 -3.95
CA PHE A 139 -11.69 9.23 -3.95
C PHE A 139 -12.75 10.14 -4.59
N ALA A 140 -13.81 9.52 -5.11
CA ALA A 140 -14.97 10.21 -5.67
C ALA A 140 -16.27 9.52 -5.21
N VAL A 141 -17.28 10.30 -4.90
CA VAL A 141 -18.61 9.79 -4.52
C VAL A 141 -19.64 10.28 -5.52
N ARG A 142 -20.40 9.34 -6.11
CA ARG A 142 -21.44 9.65 -7.11
C ARG A 142 -22.69 8.79 -6.84
N GLY A 143 -23.66 9.37 -6.15
CA GLY A 143 -24.84 8.61 -5.73
C GLY A 143 -24.44 7.44 -4.82
N GLY A 144 -24.81 6.22 -5.20
CA GLY A 144 -24.43 4.99 -4.50
C GLY A 144 -23.08 4.40 -4.92
N LEU A 145 -22.27 5.11 -5.71
CA LEU A 145 -20.96 4.67 -6.15
C LEU A 145 -19.85 5.43 -5.41
N ILE A 146 -18.86 4.69 -4.92
CA ILE A 146 -17.63 5.25 -4.38
C ILE A 146 -16.47 4.70 -5.20
N ASP A 147 -15.76 5.58 -5.87
CA ASP A 147 -14.48 5.26 -6.49
C ASP A 147 -13.37 5.66 -5.53
N VAL A 148 -12.44 4.78 -5.24
CA VAL A 148 -11.31 5.04 -4.35
C VAL A 148 -10.05 4.39 -4.91
N PHE A 149 -8.94 5.13 -4.89
CA PHE A 149 -7.63 4.58 -5.21
C PHE A 149 -6.79 4.51 -3.93
N PRO A 150 -6.82 3.35 -3.24
CA PRO A 150 -6.15 3.25 -1.96
C PRO A 150 -4.64 3.34 -2.11
N MET A 151 -3.99 3.94 -1.12
CA MET A 151 -2.55 3.85 -0.97
C MET A 151 -2.12 2.39 -0.82
N GLY A 152 -1.03 1.99 -1.45
CA GLY A 152 -0.50 0.63 -1.43
C GLY A 152 -1.15 -0.35 -2.42
N HIS A 153 -2.12 0.08 -3.21
CA HIS A 153 -2.75 -0.72 -4.24
C HIS A 153 -2.34 -0.28 -5.65
N GLU A 154 -2.26 -1.24 -6.56
CA GLU A 154 -1.94 -0.99 -7.97
C GLU A 154 -3.16 -0.52 -8.79
N TRP A 155 -4.36 -0.87 -8.33
CA TRP A 155 -5.61 -0.58 -9.01
C TRP A 155 -6.61 0.09 -8.08
N PRO A 156 -7.41 1.05 -8.60
CA PRO A 156 -8.49 1.64 -7.84
C PRO A 156 -9.70 0.71 -7.77
N PHE A 157 -10.50 0.90 -6.73
CA PHE A 157 -11.72 0.16 -6.48
C PHE A 157 -12.95 1.01 -6.71
N ARG A 158 -13.96 0.41 -7.29
CA ARG A 158 -15.34 0.91 -7.37
C ARG A 158 -16.22 0.10 -6.44
N LEU A 159 -16.80 0.77 -5.48
CA LEU A 159 -17.73 0.23 -4.49
C LEU A 159 -19.15 0.59 -4.92
N ASP A 160 -19.98 -0.41 -5.16
CA ASP A 160 -21.40 -0.23 -5.50
C ASP A 160 -22.22 -0.42 -4.22
N LEU A 161 -22.93 0.63 -3.80
CA LEU A 161 -23.82 0.57 -2.63
C LEU A 161 -25.29 0.62 -3.05
N PHE A 162 -26.11 -0.22 -2.43
CA PHE A 162 -27.56 -0.11 -2.45
C PHE A 162 -28.03 0.31 -1.05
N GLY A 163 -28.42 1.58 -0.92
CA GLY A 163 -28.61 2.20 0.39
C GLY A 163 -27.29 2.26 1.17
N ASP A 164 -27.24 1.56 2.30
CA ASP A 164 -26.04 1.42 3.14
C ASP A 164 -25.30 0.07 2.96
N GLN A 165 -25.78 -0.79 2.07
CA GLN A 165 -25.20 -2.11 1.85
C GLN A 165 -24.25 -2.11 0.66
N LEU A 166 -23.03 -2.62 0.86
CA LEU A 166 -22.03 -2.81 -0.18
C LEU A 166 -22.36 -4.05 -1.02
N GLU A 167 -22.84 -3.84 -2.24
CA GLU A 167 -23.23 -4.94 -3.12
C GLU A 167 -22.06 -5.53 -3.88
N ASN A 168 -21.17 -4.66 -4.41
CA ASN A 168 -20.04 -5.11 -5.20
C ASN A 168 -18.78 -4.27 -4.92
N ILE A 169 -17.62 -4.94 -5.11
CA ILE A 169 -16.30 -4.32 -5.13
C ILE A 169 -15.64 -4.74 -6.43
N ARG A 170 -15.28 -3.78 -7.28
CA ARG A 170 -14.68 -4.04 -8.59
C ARG A 170 -13.46 -3.15 -8.79
N TYR A 171 -12.48 -3.65 -9.51
CA TYR A 171 -11.42 -2.79 -10.04
C TYR A 171 -11.94 -1.95 -11.21
N PHE A 172 -11.34 -0.81 -11.45
CA PHE A 172 -11.58 -0.03 -12.66
C PHE A 172 -10.27 0.57 -13.19
N ASP A 173 -10.24 0.86 -14.48
CA ASP A 173 -9.13 1.54 -15.11
C ASP A 173 -9.25 3.07 -14.86
N PRO A 174 -8.26 3.70 -14.20
CA PRO A 174 -8.33 5.13 -13.88
C PRO A 174 -8.33 6.03 -15.12
N LEU A 175 -7.75 5.59 -16.24
CA LEU A 175 -7.71 6.39 -17.46
C LEU A 175 -9.05 6.34 -18.24
N THR A 176 -9.60 5.16 -18.41
CA THR A 176 -10.87 4.97 -19.14
C THR A 176 -12.10 5.04 -18.27
N GLN A 177 -11.95 4.91 -16.93
CA GLN A 177 -13.02 4.86 -15.92
C GLN A 177 -13.95 3.64 -16.07
N LYS A 178 -13.58 2.66 -16.87
CA LYS A 178 -14.34 1.44 -17.07
C LYS A 178 -14.02 0.43 -16.00
N SER A 179 -15.06 -0.16 -15.40
CA SER A 179 -14.88 -1.27 -14.46
C SER A 179 -14.34 -2.50 -15.19
N THR A 180 -13.42 -3.21 -14.55
CA THR A 180 -12.92 -4.50 -15.03
C THR A 180 -13.85 -5.60 -14.59
N GLN A 181 -13.77 -6.79 -15.24
CA GLN A 181 -14.57 -7.97 -14.84
C GLN A 181 -14.03 -8.66 -13.58
N LEU A 182 -12.85 -8.26 -13.09
CA LEU A 182 -12.26 -8.80 -11.86
C LEU A 182 -13.04 -8.22 -10.65
N THR A 183 -13.72 -9.09 -9.95
CA THR A 183 -14.29 -8.83 -8.61
C THR A 183 -13.28 -9.19 -7.53
N VAL A 184 -13.24 -8.40 -6.49
CA VAL A 184 -12.40 -8.64 -5.30
C VAL A 184 -13.15 -9.51 -4.30
#